data_6b590feef4f19109b034dc973b6c319a
#
_entry.id   6b590feef4f19109b034dc973b6c319a
#
_cell.length_a   1.000
_cell.length_b   1.000
_cell.length_c   1.000
_cell.angle_alpha   90.00
_cell.angle_beta   90.00
_cell.angle_gamma   90.00
#
_symmetry.space_group_name_H-M   'P 1'
#
loop_
_entity.id
_entity.type
_entity.pdbx_description
1 polymer ?
#
loop_
_entity_poly.entity_id
_entity_poly.type
_entity_poly.pdbx_seq_one_letter_code
_entity_poly.pdbx_strand_id
1 'polypeptide(L)'
;MKRREFIKTSLTAAAAAATVTGCRDLPKDPKLTHEKKTFHYNRGKSVKIKLATSWPANFPIMGEGVERFATRLTQMSGGSIEVKVFPKNVLVPALGVFDATSAGAIDAYHSAAYYYKGKNEAFNLFTGFPFGMTAQEMNAWFDWGDGMQLWRELYARYNLVPFKGGNTGVQMGGWFKKEIKSLADLKGLKMRIPGLGGEVFAKLGVKPTLLPAGEIYVALERNVLDATEWLGPSLDTKMGFHKVAKYYYTGWHEPGSFLSLVFNKKKFDKFSDEQKLMIEVASQELNATMLSQFQYENAKQLKVVRDAGVIIESLPDDVLKAAKKAMLEVAQEKSAKSPDFKRVWDNAWAFLELNRDWTEIGLEKYLEIR
;
A
#
# COMPACT_ATOMS: atom_id res chain seq x y z
N MET A 1 3.62 -24.15 -44.86
CA MET A 1 4.47 -23.13 -45.50
C MET A 1 5.64 -22.82 -44.56
N LYS A 2 6.87 -22.92 -45.06
CA LYS A 2 8.09 -22.88 -44.23
C LYS A 2 8.49 -21.44 -43.88
N ARG A 3 8.85 -21.23 -42.65
CA ARG A 3 9.26 -19.97 -42.01
C ARG A 3 10.38 -19.14 -42.71
N ARG A 4 10.84 -19.57 -43.89
CA ARG A 4 11.94 -18.96 -44.63
C ARG A 4 11.52 -18.05 -45.81
N GLU A 5 10.24 -17.99 -46.17
CA GLU A 5 9.78 -17.13 -47.26
C GLU A 5 9.24 -15.77 -46.82
N PHE A 6 8.98 -15.59 -45.51
CA PHE A 6 8.47 -14.32 -44.98
C PHE A 6 9.54 -13.21 -44.87
N ILE A 7 10.82 -13.56 -44.92
CA ILE A 7 11.93 -12.60 -44.73
C ILE A 7 12.45 -12.02 -46.06
N LYS A 8 12.02 -12.54 -47.22
CA LYS A 8 12.51 -12.06 -48.53
C LYS A 8 11.62 -11.04 -49.24
N THR A 9 10.42 -10.76 -48.72
CA THR A 9 9.45 -9.85 -49.39
C THR A 9 9.35 -8.47 -48.79
N SER A 10 10.13 -8.13 -47.74
CA SER A 10 10.06 -6.84 -47.08
C SER A 10 11.27 -5.92 -47.33
N LEU A 11 12.07 -6.18 -48.35
CA LEU A 11 13.29 -5.39 -48.62
C LEU A 11 13.28 -4.64 -49.97
N THR A 12 12.12 -4.49 -50.62
CA THR A 12 11.99 -3.69 -51.83
C THR A 12 10.69 -2.89 -51.84
N ALA A 13 10.55 -1.91 -50.97
CA ALA A 13 9.60 -0.82 -51.18
C ALA A 13 9.98 0.37 -50.29
N ALA A 14 10.20 1.48 -50.97
CA ALA A 14 10.13 2.83 -50.42
C ALA A 14 11.43 3.54 -50.04
N ALA A 15 12.20 3.90 -51.06
CA ALA A 15 12.78 5.23 -51.06
C ALA A 15 11.72 6.21 -51.56
N ALA A 16 10.91 6.75 -50.67
CA ALA A 16 10.11 7.95 -50.92
C ALA A 16 10.54 8.98 -49.87
N ALA A 17 11.36 9.93 -50.29
CA ALA A 17 11.73 11.12 -49.52
C ALA A 17 10.49 11.95 -49.26
N ALA A 18 9.91 11.82 -48.05
CA ALA A 18 9.03 12.82 -47.48
C ALA A 18 9.89 13.76 -46.65
N THR A 19 10.16 14.93 -47.17
CA THR A 19 10.72 16.10 -46.45
C THR A 19 9.71 16.50 -45.38
N VAL A 20 9.90 16.03 -44.17
CA VAL A 20 9.21 16.54 -42.96
C VAL A 20 10.01 17.76 -42.48
N THR A 21 9.71 18.91 -43.03
CA THR A 21 10.07 20.21 -42.45
C THR A 21 9.22 20.39 -41.18
N GLY A 22 9.82 20.17 -40.02
CA GLY A 22 9.11 20.44 -38.78
C GLY A 22 9.68 19.78 -37.51
N CYS A 23 10.94 19.35 -37.50
CA CYS A 23 11.62 19.12 -36.24
C CYS A 23 11.97 20.48 -35.63
N ARG A 24 11.14 20.96 -34.68
CA ARG A 24 11.63 21.94 -33.71
C ARG A 24 12.85 21.36 -33.05
N ASP A 25 13.95 22.12 -33.04
CA ASP A 25 15.17 21.74 -32.29
C ASP A 25 14.78 21.39 -30.87
N LEU A 26 14.90 20.10 -30.54
CA LEU A 26 14.92 19.66 -29.13
C LEU A 26 16.08 20.44 -28.47
N PRO A 27 15.89 21.02 -27.29
CA PRO A 27 16.97 21.64 -26.57
C PRO A 27 18.13 20.65 -26.53
N LYS A 28 19.29 21.04 -27.04
CA LYS A 28 20.50 20.22 -26.93
C LYS A 28 20.67 19.91 -25.46
N ASP A 29 20.68 18.61 -25.11
CA ASP A 29 20.99 18.17 -23.77
C ASP A 29 22.14 19.01 -23.23
N PRO A 30 22.01 19.66 -22.06
CA PRO A 30 23.15 20.30 -21.44
C PRO A 30 24.22 19.23 -21.35
N LYS A 31 25.37 19.45 -21.97
CA LYS A 31 26.50 18.52 -21.89
C LYS A 31 26.63 18.11 -20.43
N LEU A 32 26.28 16.86 -20.14
CA LEU A 32 26.59 16.24 -18.87
C LEU A 32 28.12 16.25 -18.77
N THR A 33 28.64 17.39 -18.34
CA THR A 33 30.03 17.47 -17.91
C THR A 33 30.06 16.63 -16.63
N HIS A 34 30.49 15.39 -16.79
CA HIS A 34 30.92 14.58 -15.67
C HIS A 34 32.16 15.25 -15.05
N GLU A 35 31.96 16.41 -14.41
CA GLU A 35 32.90 16.82 -13.39
C GLU A 35 32.97 15.64 -12.42
N LYS A 36 34.14 15.02 -12.30
CA LYS A 36 34.48 14.11 -11.22
C LYS A 36 34.40 14.93 -9.92
N LYS A 37 33.17 15.23 -9.45
CA LYS A 37 32.99 15.66 -8.09
C LYS A 37 33.43 14.49 -7.27
N THR A 38 34.59 14.58 -6.66
CA THR A 38 35.00 13.74 -5.55
C THR A 38 33.93 13.96 -4.49
N PHE A 39 32.97 13.04 -4.41
CA PHE A 39 32.00 13.02 -3.33
C PHE A 39 32.79 12.74 -2.05
N HIS A 40 33.14 13.78 -1.33
CA HIS A 40 33.52 13.62 0.06
C HIS A 40 32.29 13.19 0.80
N TYR A 41 32.14 11.88 0.98
CA TYR A 41 31.07 11.31 1.75
C TYR A 41 31.20 11.80 3.19
N ASN A 42 30.48 12.85 3.52
CA ASN A 42 30.39 13.33 4.89
C ASN A 42 29.46 12.38 5.64
N ARG A 43 30.06 11.43 6.37
CA ARG A 43 29.30 10.42 7.13
C ARG A 43 28.36 11.04 8.16
N GLY A 44 28.42 12.33 8.41
CA GLY A 44 27.66 13.01 9.45
C GLY A 44 27.95 12.45 10.86
N LYS A 45 27.22 12.90 11.83
CA LYS A 45 27.23 12.27 13.17
C LYS A 45 26.52 10.92 13.08
N SER A 46 27.08 9.89 13.75
CA SER A 46 26.41 8.60 13.87
C SER A 46 25.03 8.75 14.54
N VAL A 47 24.02 8.12 13.95
CA VAL A 47 22.63 8.18 14.39
C VAL A 47 22.11 6.77 14.66
N LYS A 48 21.52 6.57 15.84
CA LYS A 48 20.81 5.33 16.19
C LYS A 48 19.32 5.57 16.16
N ILE A 49 18.58 4.73 15.43
CA ILE A 49 17.13 4.85 15.23
C ILE A 49 16.46 3.63 15.88
N LYS A 50 15.57 3.89 16.84
CA LYS A 50 14.64 2.89 17.38
C LYS A 50 13.38 2.90 16.54
N LEU A 51 13.17 1.86 15.70
CA LEU A 51 12.02 1.71 14.83
C LEU A 51 11.11 0.61 15.38
N ALA A 52 9.90 0.98 15.81
CA ALA A 52 8.90 -0.01 16.25
C ALA A 52 7.93 -0.35 15.10
N THR A 53 7.45 -1.60 15.06
CA THR A 53 6.46 -2.03 14.08
C THR A 53 5.15 -2.45 14.72
N SER A 54 4.05 -2.34 13.97
CA SER A 54 2.75 -2.90 14.36
C SER A 54 2.67 -4.41 14.15
N TRP A 55 3.75 -5.04 13.69
CA TRP A 55 3.79 -6.45 13.29
C TRP A 55 4.47 -7.33 14.34
N PRO A 56 4.09 -8.63 14.41
CA PRO A 56 4.80 -9.60 15.24
C PRO A 56 6.27 -9.75 14.86
N ALA A 57 7.07 -10.32 15.73
CA ALA A 57 8.44 -10.72 15.42
C ALA A 57 8.46 -11.70 14.23
N ASN A 58 9.45 -11.58 13.35
CA ASN A 58 9.63 -12.43 12.17
C ASN A 58 8.39 -12.49 11.26
N PHE A 59 7.60 -11.41 11.23
CA PHE A 59 6.41 -11.39 10.40
C PHE A 59 6.80 -11.32 8.92
N PRO A 60 6.37 -12.31 8.11
CA PRO A 60 6.81 -12.41 6.74
C PRO A 60 6.45 -11.17 5.92
N ILE A 61 7.23 -10.90 4.90
CA ILE A 61 7.10 -9.79 3.96
C ILE A 61 7.17 -8.41 4.66
N MET A 62 6.22 -8.10 5.55
CA MET A 62 6.11 -6.78 6.18
C MET A 62 7.20 -6.55 7.23
N GLY A 63 7.37 -7.47 8.19
CA GLY A 63 8.43 -7.41 9.20
C GLY A 63 9.81 -7.58 8.57
N GLU A 64 9.96 -8.61 7.73
CA GLU A 64 11.20 -8.85 6.96
C GLU A 64 11.58 -7.67 6.08
N GLY A 65 10.60 -6.98 5.49
CA GLY A 65 10.83 -5.79 4.68
C GLY A 65 11.44 -4.66 5.49
N VAL A 66 10.95 -4.44 6.71
CA VAL A 66 11.50 -3.42 7.62
C VAL A 66 12.92 -3.78 8.08
N GLU A 67 13.21 -5.05 8.33
CA GLU A 67 14.58 -5.50 8.64
C GLU A 67 15.52 -5.31 7.43
N ARG A 68 15.04 -5.57 6.21
CA ARG A 68 15.82 -5.25 4.99
C ARG A 68 16.08 -3.76 4.87
N PHE A 69 15.06 -2.91 5.10
CA PHE A 69 15.22 -1.45 5.13
C PHE A 69 16.31 -1.03 6.13
N ALA A 70 16.26 -1.55 7.36
CA ALA A 70 17.25 -1.25 8.40
C ALA A 70 18.67 -1.63 7.97
N THR A 71 18.82 -2.84 7.43
CA THR A 71 20.09 -3.35 6.91
C THR A 71 20.58 -2.49 5.74
N ARG A 72 19.73 -2.18 4.77
CA ARG A 72 20.06 -1.40 3.59
C ARG A 72 20.50 0.01 3.97
N LEU A 73 19.77 0.66 4.86
CA LEU A 73 20.09 2.02 5.30
C LEU A 73 21.44 2.06 6.03
N THR A 74 21.71 1.06 6.88
CA THR A 74 23.00 0.93 7.56
C THR A 74 24.15 0.74 6.54
N GLN A 75 23.95 -0.11 5.52
CA GLN A 75 24.94 -0.33 4.45
C GLN A 75 25.18 0.94 3.63
N MET A 76 24.12 1.59 3.15
CA MET A 76 24.22 2.80 2.33
C MET A 76 24.90 3.95 3.08
N SER A 77 24.65 4.06 4.38
CA SER A 77 25.25 5.11 5.22
C SER A 77 26.67 4.78 5.71
N GLY A 78 27.24 3.62 5.29
CA GLY A 78 28.53 3.17 5.79
C GLY A 78 28.58 3.03 7.32
N GLY A 79 27.44 2.70 7.93
CA GLY A 79 27.29 2.55 9.38
C GLY A 79 27.01 3.87 10.14
N SER A 80 26.89 5.02 9.46
CA SER A 80 26.55 6.27 10.14
C SER A 80 25.09 6.34 10.59
N ILE A 81 24.20 5.51 10.00
CA ILE A 81 22.83 5.30 10.45
C ILE A 81 22.68 3.83 10.85
N GLU A 82 22.39 3.59 12.13
CA GLU A 82 22.08 2.28 12.67
C GLU A 82 20.61 2.23 13.04
N VAL A 83 19.82 1.32 12.42
CA VAL A 83 18.41 1.14 12.72
C VAL A 83 18.22 -0.15 13.50
N LYS A 84 17.63 -0.05 14.68
CA LYS A 84 17.21 -1.21 15.46
C LYS A 84 15.69 -1.35 15.36
N VAL A 85 15.23 -2.46 14.79
CA VAL A 85 13.82 -2.79 14.63
C VAL A 85 13.29 -3.48 15.87
N PHE A 86 12.09 -3.09 16.30
CA PHE A 86 11.41 -3.67 17.44
C PHE A 86 10.00 -4.12 17.02
N PRO A 87 9.67 -5.39 17.12
CA PRO A 87 8.34 -5.89 16.82
C PRO A 87 7.30 -5.38 17.82
N LYS A 88 6.01 -5.58 17.49
CA LYS A 88 4.90 -5.18 18.36
C LYS A 88 5.10 -5.68 19.80
N ASN A 89 4.64 -4.90 20.77
CA ASN A 89 4.62 -5.22 22.20
C ASN A 89 6.01 -5.33 22.88
N VAL A 90 7.11 -4.99 22.16
CA VAL A 90 8.46 -4.94 22.78
C VAL A 90 8.70 -3.56 23.40
N LEU A 91 8.52 -2.48 22.65
CA LEU A 91 8.64 -1.13 23.18
C LEU A 91 7.27 -0.52 23.48
N VAL A 92 6.30 -0.77 22.59
CA VAL A 92 4.94 -0.21 22.64
C VAL A 92 3.94 -1.21 22.07
N PRO A 93 2.64 -1.14 22.43
CA PRO A 93 1.59 -1.92 21.80
C PRO A 93 1.52 -1.69 20.29
N ALA A 94 1.00 -2.66 19.53
CA ALA A 94 0.93 -2.62 18.07
C ALA A 94 0.33 -1.34 17.50
N LEU A 95 -0.74 -0.82 18.09
CA LEU A 95 -1.43 0.40 17.66
C LEU A 95 -0.98 1.66 18.42
N GLY A 96 -0.01 1.55 19.33
CA GLY A 96 0.55 2.65 20.09
C GLY A 96 1.76 3.33 19.45
N VAL A 97 2.26 2.80 18.33
CA VAL A 97 3.50 3.28 17.68
C VAL A 97 3.40 4.70 17.17
N PHE A 98 2.22 5.15 16.72
CA PHE A 98 1.98 6.53 16.29
C PHE A 98 2.23 7.51 17.43
N ASP A 99 1.57 7.32 18.58
CA ASP A 99 1.68 8.23 19.73
C ASP A 99 3.08 8.23 20.30
N ALA A 100 3.69 7.06 20.44
CA ALA A 100 5.06 6.92 20.93
C ALA A 100 6.08 7.65 20.04
N THR A 101 5.92 7.58 18.71
CA THR A 101 6.78 8.31 17.76
C THR A 101 6.50 9.80 17.79
N SER A 102 5.23 10.21 17.80
CA SER A 102 4.81 11.62 17.90
C SER A 102 5.41 12.30 19.15
N ALA A 103 5.35 11.61 20.29
CA ALA A 103 5.92 12.08 21.57
C ALA A 103 7.47 11.99 21.61
N GLY A 104 8.11 11.27 20.69
CA GLY A 104 9.56 11.08 20.64
C GLY A 104 10.10 10.01 21.60
N ALA A 105 9.23 9.13 22.14
CA ALA A 105 9.65 7.99 22.94
C ALA A 105 10.39 6.92 22.10
N ILE A 106 10.01 6.79 20.83
CA ILE A 106 10.73 6.05 19.79
C ILE A 106 11.02 6.98 18.61
N ASP A 107 11.94 6.59 17.71
CA ASP A 107 12.41 7.46 16.65
C ASP A 107 11.62 7.33 15.36
N ALA A 108 11.13 6.12 15.09
CA ALA A 108 10.35 5.82 13.90
C ALA A 108 9.39 4.66 14.14
N TYR A 109 8.41 4.52 13.24
CA TYR A 109 7.54 3.35 13.23
C TYR A 109 7.22 2.89 11.81
N HIS A 110 6.77 1.61 11.70
CA HIS A 110 6.19 1.04 10.51
C HIS A 110 4.81 0.45 10.82
N SER A 111 3.78 0.93 10.09
CA SER A 111 2.37 0.60 10.33
C SER A 111 1.51 0.94 9.11
N ALA A 112 0.18 0.89 9.23
CA ALA A 112 -0.77 1.41 8.25
C ALA A 112 -1.45 2.69 8.77
N ALA A 113 -1.55 3.72 7.92
CA ALA A 113 -2.05 5.04 8.33
C ALA A 113 -3.50 4.99 8.85
N TYR A 114 -4.36 4.19 8.23
CA TYR A 114 -5.79 4.08 8.61
C TYR A 114 -6.04 3.51 10.01
N TYR A 115 -5.06 2.86 10.65
CA TYR A 115 -5.19 2.44 12.06
C TYR A 115 -5.35 3.63 13.01
N TYR A 116 -4.97 4.81 12.57
CA TYR A 116 -5.01 6.06 13.36
C TYR A 116 -6.11 7.03 12.89
N LYS A 117 -7.12 6.53 12.15
CA LYS A 117 -8.26 7.34 11.68
C LYS A 117 -9.00 8.08 12.81
N GLY A 118 -8.98 7.55 14.02
CA GLY A 118 -9.54 8.21 15.20
C GLY A 118 -8.84 9.53 15.59
N LYS A 119 -7.63 9.78 15.07
CA LYS A 119 -6.90 11.04 15.26
C LYS A 119 -7.17 12.03 14.13
N ASN A 120 -7.26 11.53 12.92
CA ASN A 120 -7.65 12.28 11.74
C ASN A 120 -8.21 11.33 10.66
N GLU A 121 -9.42 11.62 10.23
CA GLU A 121 -10.14 10.78 9.25
C GLU A 121 -9.42 10.70 7.89
N ALA A 122 -8.65 11.72 7.51
CA ALA A 122 -7.88 11.73 6.27
C ALA A 122 -6.77 10.66 6.25
N PHE A 123 -6.35 10.12 7.39
CA PHE A 123 -5.34 9.07 7.45
C PHE A 123 -5.76 7.80 6.71
N ASN A 124 -7.07 7.53 6.60
CA ASN A 124 -7.59 6.44 5.79
C ASN A 124 -7.05 6.48 4.35
N LEU A 125 -7.03 7.66 3.73
CA LEU A 125 -6.78 7.86 2.31
C LEU A 125 -5.32 7.57 1.92
N PHE A 126 -4.39 7.67 2.86
CA PHE A 126 -2.96 7.38 2.61
C PHE A 126 -2.63 5.89 2.69
N THR A 127 -3.54 5.05 3.14
CA THR A 127 -3.41 3.60 3.01
C THR A 127 -4.10 3.11 1.74
N GLY A 128 -5.31 3.58 1.49
CA GLY A 128 -6.16 3.21 0.36
C GLY A 128 -7.63 3.37 0.72
N PHE A 129 -8.50 3.19 -0.25
CA PHE A 129 -9.95 3.27 -0.05
C PHE A 129 -10.68 2.31 -1.02
N PRO A 130 -11.89 1.86 -0.66
CA PRO A 130 -12.67 0.97 -1.50
C PRO A 130 -12.90 1.52 -2.90
N PHE A 131 -12.75 0.66 -3.92
CA PHE A 131 -12.85 1.01 -5.34
C PHE A 131 -11.87 2.11 -5.78
N GLY A 132 -10.78 2.29 -5.03
CA GLY A 132 -9.77 3.31 -5.24
C GLY A 132 -8.64 2.87 -6.17
N MET A 133 -7.51 3.52 -5.99
CA MET A 133 -6.32 3.38 -6.82
C MET A 133 -5.61 2.03 -6.63
N THR A 134 -5.17 1.42 -7.72
CA THR A 134 -4.23 0.29 -7.71
C THR A 134 -2.89 0.70 -7.10
N ALA A 135 -2.01 -0.28 -6.81
CA ALA A 135 -0.68 0.00 -6.27
C ALA A 135 0.15 0.94 -7.16
N GLN A 136 0.03 0.81 -8.48
CA GLN A 136 0.75 1.67 -9.41
C GLN A 136 0.18 3.09 -9.43
N GLU A 137 -1.14 3.23 -9.45
CA GLU A 137 -1.81 4.54 -9.38
C GLU A 137 -1.54 5.25 -8.06
N MET A 138 -1.53 4.52 -6.93
CA MET A 138 -1.14 5.07 -5.62
C MET A 138 0.31 5.57 -5.63
N ASN A 139 1.25 4.82 -6.23
CA ASN A 139 2.63 5.29 -6.40
C ASN A 139 2.68 6.59 -7.21
N ALA A 140 1.96 6.64 -8.33
CA ALA A 140 1.91 7.81 -9.19
C ALA A 140 1.26 9.02 -8.47
N TRP A 141 0.20 8.78 -7.69
CA TRP A 141 -0.42 9.82 -6.88
C TRP A 141 0.52 10.39 -5.83
N PHE A 142 1.27 9.54 -5.11
CA PHE A 142 2.24 10.00 -4.13
C PHE A 142 3.39 10.78 -4.77
N ASP A 143 3.90 10.32 -5.92
CA ASP A 143 5.11 10.90 -6.52
C ASP A 143 4.80 12.12 -7.42
N TRP A 144 3.59 12.19 -8.05
CA TRP A 144 3.26 13.18 -9.08
C TRP A 144 1.90 13.86 -8.90
N GLY A 145 1.05 13.37 -7.99
CA GLY A 145 -0.33 13.82 -7.76
C GLY A 145 -0.56 14.51 -6.43
N ASP A 146 0.45 15.15 -5.82
CA ASP A 146 0.42 15.84 -4.53
C ASP A 146 0.21 14.93 -3.30
N GLY A 147 0.01 13.63 -3.46
CA GLY A 147 -0.29 12.72 -2.35
C GLY A 147 0.77 12.75 -1.24
N MET A 148 2.06 12.77 -1.59
CA MET A 148 3.15 12.84 -0.62
C MET A 148 3.19 14.20 0.09
N GLN A 149 2.92 15.30 -0.62
CA GLN A 149 2.86 16.62 -0.01
C GLN A 149 1.72 16.70 1.02
N LEU A 150 0.52 16.28 0.64
CA LEU A 150 -0.66 16.25 1.51
C LEU A 150 -0.41 15.38 2.77
N TRP A 151 0.24 14.24 2.59
CA TRP A 151 0.57 13.34 3.68
C TRP A 151 1.58 13.97 4.65
N ARG A 152 2.66 14.55 4.13
CA ARG A 152 3.69 15.22 4.93
C ARG A 152 3.14 16.44 5.67
N GLU A 153 2.31 17.26 5.03
CA GLU A 153 1.67 18.42 5.67
C GLU A 153 0.77 18.00 6.84
N LEU A 154 -0.03 16.97 6.65
CA LEU A 154 -0.94 16.49 7.67
C LEU A 154 -0.19 15.88 8.87
N TYR A 155 0.80 15.03 8.59
CA TYR A 155 1.60 14.36 9.62
C TYR A 155 2.52 15.30 10.38
N ALA A 156 2.96 16.39 9.76
CA ALA A 156 3.77 17.41 10.44
C ALA A 156 3.07 18.04 11.67
N ARG A 157 1.74 18.12 11.64
CA ARG A 157 0.93 18.60 12.78
C ARG A 157 1.04 17.68 14.00
N TYR A 158 1.43 16.43 13.80
CA TYR A 158 1.65 15.42 14.83
C TYR A 158 3.15 15.19 15.11
N ASN A 159 4.04 16.11 14.69
CA ASN A 159 5.49 15.96 14.84
C ASN A 159 6.03 14.69 14.14
N LEU A 160 5.49 14.36 12.98
CA LEU A 160 5.80 13.14 12.20
C LEU A 160 6.18 13.49 10.76
N VAL A 161 7.05 12.66 10.16
CA VAL A 161 7.42 12.70 8.74
C VAL A 161 7.20 11.32 8.13
N PRO A 162 6.21 11.15 7.23
CA PRO A 162 5.92 9.89 6.57
C PRO A 162 6.75 9.67 5.31
N PHE A 163 6.98 8.38 5.01
CA PHE A 163 7.57 7.85 3.80
C PHE A 163 6.79 6.63 3.34
N LYS A 164 6.93 6.28 2.07
CA LYS A 164 6.38 5.03 1.53
C LYS A 164 7.06 3.84 2.20
N GLY A 165 6.32 3.11 3.02
CA GLY A 165 6.83 2.00 3.83
C GLY A 165 6.56 0.62 3.23
N GLY A 166 6.01 0.55 2.03
CA GLY A 166 5.61 -0.68 1.36
C GLY A 166 4.21 -0.58 0.77
N ASN A 167 3.87 -1.54 -0.08
CA ASN A 167 2.54 -1.67 -0.64
C ASN A 167 2.18 -3.16 -0.71
N THR A 168 0.96 -3.52 -0.36
CA THR A 168 0.50 -4.91 -0.35
C THR A 168 0.05 -5.40 -1.74
N GLY A 169 -0.14 -4.49 -2.70
CA GLY A 169 -0.89 -4.77 -3.90
C GLY A 169 -2.37 -4.98 -3.61
N VAL A 170 -3.07 -5.62 -4.53
CA VAL A 170 -4.48 -5.97 -4.36
C VAL A 170 -4.64 -6.92 -3.19
N GLN A 171 -5.54 -6.56 -2.27
CA GLN A 171 -5.96 -7.42 -1.18
C GLN A 171 -7.25 -8.17 -1.55
N MET A 172 -7.44 -9.33 -0.92
CA MET A 172 -8.69 -10.10 -1.04
C MET A 172 -9.78 -9.49 -0.16
N GLY A 173 -11.05 -9.66 -0.57
CA GLY A 173 -12.22 -9.14 0.15
C GLY A 173 -12.48 -9.79 1.51
N GLY A 174 -11.79 -10.89 1.79
CA GLY A 174 -11.74 -11.52 3.11
C GLY A 174 -12.23 -12.95 3.17
N TRP A 175 -12.13 -13.50 4.38
CA TRP A 175 -12.47 -14.85 4.76
C TRP A 175 -13.79 -14.87 5.51
N PHE A 176 -14.71 -15.72 5.09
CA PHE A 176 -16.04 -15.84 5.68
C PHE A 176 -16.31 -17.30 6.06
N LYS A 177 -16.95 -17.49 7.21
CA LYS A 177 -17.37 -18.83 7.64
C LYS A 177 -18.59 -19.33 6.88
N LYS A 178 -19.43 -18.41 6.43
CA LYS A 178 -20.64 -18.68 5.65
C LYS A 178 -20.56 -17.98 4.30
N GLU A 179 -21.20 -18.57 3.31
CA GLU A 179 -21.37 -17.98 2.00
C GLU A 179 -22.22 -16.70 2.06
N ILE A 180 -21.83 -15.70 1.29
CA ILE A 180 -22.57 -14.45 1.10
C ILE A 180 -23.25 -14.53 -0.27
N LYS A 181 -24.56 -14.68 -0.26
CA LYS A 181 -25.40 -14.79 -1.47
C LYS A 181 -26.11 -13.50 -1.83
N SER A 182 -26.23 -12.58 -0.87
CA SER A 182 -26.96 -11.33 -1.02
C SER A 182 -26.61 -10.34 0.08
N LEU A 183 -27.08 -9.09 -0.06
CA LEU A 183 -26.99 -8.06 0.98
C LEU A 183 -27.60 -8.48 2.33
N ALA A 184 -28.58 -9.38 2.32
CA ALA A 184 -29.22 -9.85 3.55
C ALA A 184 -28.22 -10.61 4.45
N ASP A 185 -27.27 -11.31 3.86
CA ASP A 185 -26.26 -12.12 4.57
C ASP A 185 -25.22 -11.27 5.31
N LEU A 186 -25.09 -9.99 4.96
CA LEU A 186 -24.21 -9.04 5.64
C LEU A 186 -24.78 -8.52 6.96
N LYS A 187 -26.11 -8.60 7.17
CA LYS A 187 -26.77 -8.01 8.34
C LYS A 187 -26.34 -8.70 9.64
N GLY A 188 -25.74 -7.91 10.52
CA GLY A 188 -25.29 -8.36 11.83
C GLY A 188 -23.99 -9.17 11.82
N LEU A 189 -23.39 -9.41 10.66
CA LEU A 189 -22.12 -10.12 10.51
C LEU A 189 -21.02 -9.41 11.31
N LYS A 190 -20.32 -10.12 12.18
CA LYS A 190 -19.18 -9.61 12.95
C LYS A 190 -17.91 -9.81 12.14
N MET A 191 -17.33 -8.73 11.66
CA MET A 191 -16.16 -8.80 10.77
C MET A 191 -15.02 -7.92 11.25
N ARG A 192 -13.81 -8.47 11.28
CA ARG A 192 -12.61 -7.64 11.38
C ARG A 192 -12.33 -7.04 10.01
N ILE A 193 -12.47 -5.73 9.91
CA ILE A 193 -12.14 -4.97 8.71
C ILE A 193 -11.80 -3.52 9.11
N PRO A 194 -10.58 -3.01 8.77
CA PRO A 194 -10.16 -1.66 9.11
C PRO A 194 -10.62 -0.62 8.10
N GLY A 195 -10.24 0.62 8.36
CA GLY A 195 -10.31 1.72 7.39
C GLY A 195 -11.73 2.05 6.93
N LEU A 196 -11.80 2.56 5.70
CA LEU A 196 -13.07 2.92 5.06
C LEU A 196 -13.87 1.68 4.64
N GLY A 197 -13.22 0.56 4.36
CA GLY A 197 -13.89 -0.72 4.08
C GLY A 197 -14.83 -1.13 5.21
N GLY A 198 -14.39 -0.98 6.46
CA GLY A 198 -15.22 -1.24 7.63
C GLY A 198 -16.45 -0.31 7.72
N GLU A 199 -16.28 0.96 7.38
CA GLU A 199 -17.37 1.93 7.42
C GLU A 199 -18.40 1.71 6.31
N VAL A 200 -17.92 1.35 5.12
CA VAL A 200 -18.78 0.94 3.99
C VAL A 200 -19.62 -0.28 4.38
N PHE A 201 -18.99 -1.31 4.94
CA PHE A 201 -19.70 -2.50 5.36
C PHE A 201 -20.64 -2.25 6.55
N ALA A 202 -20.31 -1.30 7.44
CA ALA A 202 -21.22 -0.88 8.51
C ALA A 202 -22.55 -0.32 7.95
N LYS A 203 -22.49 0.48 6.86
CA LYS A 203 -23.70 0.95 6.17
C LYS A 203 -24.55 -0.18 5.57
N LEU A 204 -23.92 -1.31 5.27
CA LEU A 204 -24.59 -2.51 4.75
C LEU A 204 -25.05 -3.47 5.87
N GLY A 205 -24.87 -3.09 7.13
CA GLY A 205 -25.34 -3.83 8.29
C GLY A 205 -24.33 -4.76 8.94
N VAL A 206 -23.07 -4.80 8.47
CA VAL A 206 -21.96 -5.49 9.12
C VAL A 206 -21.61 -4.79 10.44
N LYS A 207 -21.09 -5.53 11.41
CA LYS A 207 -20.52 -5.00 12.67
C LYS A 207 -19.00 -5.06 12.58
N PRO A 208 -18.32 -4.01 12.06
CA PRO A 208 -16.87 -4.01 11.88
C PRO A 208 -16.16 -3.80 13.21
N THR A 209 -14.99 -4.43 13.34
CA THR A 209 -14.07 -4.21 14.45
C THR A 209 -12.63 -4.19 13.95
N LEU A 210 -11.74 -3.52 14.68
CA LEU A 210 -10.31 -3.52 14.42
C LEU A 210 -9.61 -4.39 15.46
N LEU A 211 -8.90 -5.43 14.99
CA LEU A 211 -8.03 -6.28 15.80
C LEU A 211 -6.63 -6.32 15.18
N PRO A 212 -5.57 -6.30 16.00
CA PRO A 212 -4.20 -6.54 15.54
C PRO A 212 -4.04 -7.96 14.97
N ALA A 213 -3.11 -8.13 14.01
CA ALA A 213 -2.87 -9.39 13.29
C ALA A 213 -2.86 -10.65 14.17
N GLY A 214 -2.15 -10.60 15.31
CA GLY A 214 -2.00 -11.78 16.19
C GLY A 214 -3.25 -12.20 16.97
N GLU A 215 -4.36 -11.50 16.86
CA GLU A 215 -5.60 -11.78 17.60
C GLU A 215 -6.71 -12.32 16.69
N ILE A 216 -6.56 -12.17 15.36
CA ILE A 216 -7.61 -12.43 14.37
C ILE A 216 -7.96 -13.92 14.31
N TYR A 217 -6.94 -14.81 14.22
CA TYR A 217 -7.18 -16.25 14.10
C TYR A 217 -8.01 -16.79 15.28
N VAL A 218 -7.61 -16.44 16.51
CA VAL A 218 -8.31 -16.89 17.72
C VAL A 218 -9.73 -16.34 17.78
N ALA A 219 -9.94 -15.09 17.35
CA ALA A 219 -11.27 -14.50 17.30
C ALA A 219 -12.20 -15.21 16.29
N LEU A 220 -11.67 -15.59 15.12
CA LEU A 220 -12.39 -16.43 14.16
C LEU A 220 -12.67 -17.83 14.75
N GLU A 221 -11.65 -18.51 15.22
CA GLU A 221 -11.76 -19.89 15.77
C GLU A 221 -12.84 -19.97 16.86
N ARG A 222 -12.85 -18.99 17.77
CA ARG A 222 -13.80 -18.93 18.90
C ARG A 222 -15.17 -18.34 18.56
N ASN A 223 -15.47 -18.09 17.28
CA ASN A 223 -16.74 -17.47 16.81
C ASN A 223 -17.02 -16.06 17.39
N VAL A 224 -16.00 -15.35 17.85
CA VAL A 224 -16.10 -13.93 18.18
C VAL A 224 -16.27 -13.11 16.89
N LEU A 225 -15.64 -13.57 15.81
CA LEU A 225 -15.81 -13.06 14.45
C LEU A 225 -16.46 -14.11 13.54
N ASP A 226 -17.30 -13.65 12.61
CA ASP A 226 -17.90 -14.43 11.53
C ASP A 226 -17.05 -14.35 10.25
N ALA A 227 -16.30 -13.25 10.09
CA ALA A 227 -15.47 -12.96 8.92
C ALA A 227 -14.26 -12.09 9.31
N THR A 228 -13.26 -12.10 8.46
CA THR A 228 -12.12 -11.17 8.51
C THR A 228 -11.60 -10.88 7.13
N GLU A 229 -11.13 -9.68 6.89
CA GLU A 229 -10.12 -9.42 5.88
C GLU A 229 -8.73 -9.30 6.54
N TRP A 230 -7.69 -9.51 5.76
CA TRP A 230 -6.33 -9.23 6.21
C TRP A 230 -5.49 -8.70 5.04
N LEU A 231 -5.07 -9.55 4.12
CA LEU A 231 -4.23 -9.13 2.98
C LEU A 231 -4.55 -9.96 1.74
N GLY A 232 -3.88 -11.08 1.58
CA GLY A 232 -3.98 -11.96 0.45
C GLY A 232 -3.40 -13.33 0.76
N PRO A 233 -3.40 -14.27 -0.20
CA PRO A 233 -3.00 -15.66 0.03
C PRO A 233 -1.68 -15.83 0.77
N SER A 234 -0.70 -14.97 0.50
CA SER A 234 0.66 -15.06 1.08
C SER A 234 0.69 -15.03 2.59
N LEU A 235 -0.03 -14.09 3.21
CA LEU A 235 -0.06 -13.95 4.66
C LEU A 235 -1.27 -14.61 5.30
N ASP A 236 -2.39 -14.65 4.60
CA ASP A 236 -3.64 -15.25 5.09
C ASP A 236 -3.48 -16.75 5.34
N THR A 237 -2.74 -17.46 4.49
CA THR A 237 -2.40 -18.89 4.70
C THR A 237 -1.48 -19.09 5.90
N LYS A 238 -0.50 -18.22 6.08
CA LYS A 238 0.41 -18.26 7.24
C LYS A 238 -0.31 -17.93 8.55
N MET A 239 -1.33 -17.08 8.49
CA MET A 239 -2.24 -16.80 9.62
C MET A 239 -3.23 -17.95 9.87
N GLY A 240 -3.36 -18.91 8.95
CA GLY A 240 -4.19 -20.10 9.10
C GLY A 240 -5.68 -19.90 8.83
N PHE A 241 -6.11 -18.79 8.24
CA PHE A 241 -7.53 -18.48 8.05
C PHE A 241 -8.29 -19.52 7.24
N HIS A 242 -7.63 -20.15 6.25
CA HIS A 242 -8.18 -21.25 5.45
C HIS A 242 -8.59 -22.48 6.28
N LYS A 243 -8.14 -22.61 7.54
CA LYS A 243 -8.50 -23.71 8.45
C LYS A 243 -9.81 -23.45 9.18
N VAL A 244 -10.22 -22.19 9.31
CA VAL A 244 -11.37 -21.77 10.15
C VAL A 244 -12.46 -21.05 9.35
N ALA A 245 -12.22 -20.73 8.06
CA ALA A 245 -13.19 -20.12 7.14
C ALA A 245 -13.07 -20.77 5.76
N LYS A 246 -14.21 -21.00 5.09
CA LYS A 246 -14.27 -21.75 3.83
C LYS A 246 -14.42 -20.87 2.59
N TYR A 247 -14.93 -19.65 2.74
CA TYR A 247 -15.23 -18.74 1.63
C TYR A 247 -14.21 -17.63 1.62
N TYR A 248 -13.59 -17.38 0.47
CA TYR A 248 -12.55 -16.38 0.28
C TYR A 248 -12.91 -15.49 -0.88
N TYR A 249 -13.31 -14.26 -0.59
CA TYR A 249 -13.83 -13.35 -1.60
C TYR A 249 -12.73 -12.50 -2.25
N THR A 250 -12.90 -12.20 -3.55
CA THR A 250 -12.01 -11.30 -4.29
C THR A 250 -12.05 -9.87 -3.77
N GLY A 251 -10.99 -9.12 -4.05
CA GLY A 251 -10.82 -7.76 -3.52
C GLY A 251 -11.81 -6.74 -4.10
N TRP A 252 -12.21 -5.81 -3.26
CA TRP A 252 -13.05 -4.68 -3.61
C TRP A 252 -12.67 -3.40 -2.83
N HIS A 253 -12.01 -3.53 -1.69
CA HIS A 253 -11.83 -2.47 -0.70
C HIS A 253 -10.41 -1.89 -0.67
N GLU A 254 -9.40 -2.66 -1.00
CA GLU A 254 -7.98 -2.26 -0.96
C GLU A 254 -7.21 -2.74 -2.19
N PRO A 255 -7.33 -2.03 -3.34
CA PRO A 255 -6.65 -2.43 -4.57
C PRO A 255 -5.15 -2.14 -4.57
N GLY A 256 -4.64 -1.33 -3.62
CA GLY A 256 -3.24 -0.98 -3.51
C GLY A 256 -2.90 -0.33 -2.18
N SER A 257 -2.86 -1.12 -1.08
CA SER A 257 -2.71 -0.56 0.26
C SER A 257 -1.27 -0.21 0.61
N PHE A 258 -1.03 1.07 0.87
CA PHE A 258 0.25 1.58 1.33
C PHE A 258 0.47 1.38 2.82
N LEU A 259 1.70 1.02 3.15
CA LEU A 259 2.21 1.01 4.51
C LEU A 259 3.07 2.26 4.75
N SER A 260 3.07 2.71 5.98
CA SER A 260 3.74 3.93 6.41
C SER A 260 5.05 3.61 7.13
N LEU A 261 6.14 4.16 6.65
CA LEU A 261 7.39 4.31 7.40
C LEU A 261 7.44 5.75 7.90
N VAL A 262 7.46 5.97 9.20
CA VAL A 262 7.26 7.31 9.75
C VAL A 262 8.31 7.61 10.80
N PHE A 263 8.89 8.81 10.73
CA PHE A 263 9.88 9.29 11.69
C PHE A 263 9.31 10.39 12.59
N ASN A 264 9.82 10.49 13.81
CA ASN A 264 9.62 11.68 14.62
C ASN A 264 10.27 12.89 13.94
N LYS A 265 9.49 13.94 13.67
CA LYS A 265 9.93 15.11 12.89
C LYS A 265 11.12 15.82 13.52
N LYS A 266 11.06 16.11 14.83
CA LYS A 266 12.14 16.81 15.54
C LYS A 266 13.47 16.04 15.51
N LYS A 267 13.42 14.71 15.42
CA LYS A 267 14.62 13.87 15.27
C LYS A 267 15.08 13.84 13.82
N PHE A 268 14.17 13.66 12.87
CA PHE A 268 14.43 13.63 11.44
C PHE A 268 15.05 14.95 10.94
N ASP A 269 14.56 16.10 11.43
CA ASP A 269 15.07 17.41 11.03
C ASP A 269 16.56 17.62 11.38
N LYS A 270 17.10 16.85 12.34
CA LYS A 270 18.51 16.90 12.75
C LYS A 270 19.45 16.07 11.88
N PHE A 271 18.90 15.24 10.98
CA PHE A 271 19.70 14.47 10.05
C PHE A 271 20.32 15.38 8.98
N SER A 272 21.50 15.02 8.49
CA SER A 272 22.08 15.70 7.33
C SER A 272 21.23 15.47 6.08
N ASP A 273 21.42 16.29 5.05
CA ASP A 273 20.67 16.14 3.81
C ASP A 273 20.97 14.81 3.12
N GLU A 274 22.21 14.33 3.22
CA GLU A 274 22.60 13.01 2.72
C GLU A 274 21.88 11.89 3.50
N GLN A 275 21.78 11.99 4.83
CA GLN A 275 21.07 11.02 5.64
C GLN A 275 19.58 10.99 5.31
N LYS A 276 18.97 12.16 5.10
CA LYS A 276 17.56 12.28 4.67
C LYS A 276 17.35 11.63 3.31
N LEU A 277 18.24 11.90 2.34
CA LEU A 277 18.19 11.31 1.01
C LEU A 277 18.34 9.79 1.06
N MET A 278 19.25 9.25 1.88
CA MET A 278 19.41 7.81 2.06
C MET A 278 18.15 7.16 2.61
N ILE A 279 17.48 7.80 3.58
CA ILE A 279 16.21 7.32 4.13
C ILE A 279 15.13 7.30 3.04
N GLU A 280 15.07 8.33 2.23
CA GLU A 280 14.10 8.41 1.11
C GLU A 280 14.35 7.31 0.08
N VAL A 281 15.59 7.12 -0.37
CA VAL A 281 15.95 6.06 -1.33
C VAL A 281 15.68 4.68 -0.75
N ALA A 282 16.07 4.42 0.49
CA ALA A 282 15.81 3.13 1.15
C ALA A 282 14.30 2.87 1.35
N SER A 283 13.49 3.92 1.57
CA SER A 283 12.03 3.78 1.65
C SER A 283 11.40 3.45 0.29
N GLN A 284 11.90 4.01 -0.81
CA GLN A 284 11.47 3.66 -2.16
C GLN A 284 11.81 2.20 -2.49
N GLU A 285 13.02 1.73 -2.13
CA GLU A 285 13.39 0.32 -2.27
C GLU A 285 12.46 -0.58 -1.44
N LEU A 286 12.19 -0.23 -0.19
CA LEU A 286 11.25 -0.97 0.67
C LEU A 286 9.87 -1.09 0.01
N ASN A 287 9.35 0.01 -0.51
CA ASN A 287 8.05 0.05 -1.18
C ASN A 287 8.01 -0.87 -2.41
N ALA A 288 8.98 -0.74 -3.30
CA ALA A 288 9.05 -1.52 -4.54
C ALA A 288 9.27 -3.02 -4.29
N THR A 289 10.20 -3.36 -3.39
CA THR A 289 10.54 -4.74 -3.08
C THR A 289 9.43 -5.46 -2.32
N MET A 290 8.73 -4.77 -1.41
CA MET A 290 7.59 -5.34 -0.69
C MET A 290 6.43 -5.65 -1.63
N LEU A 291 6.08 -4.73 -2.54
CA LEU A 291 5.04 -4.96 -3.56
C LEU A 291 5.38 -6.16 -4.44
N SER A 292 6.63 -6.25 -4.93
CA SER A 292 7.09 -7.38 -5.74
C SER A 292 7.02 -8.71 -4.98
N GLN A 293 7.40 -8.71 -3.70
CA GLN A 293 7.37 -9.90 -2.87
C GLN A 293 5.92 -10.34 -2.59
N PHE A 294 5.00 -9.41 -2.34
CA PHE A 294 3.57 -9.74 -2.22
C PHE A 294 3.02 -10.35 -3.49
N GLN A 295 3.32 -9.78 -4.65
CA GLN A 295 2.87 -10.30 -5.94
C GLN A 295 3.33 -11.76 -6.15
N TYR A 296 4.60 -12.03 -5.91
CA TYR A 296 5.19 -13.38 -6.05
C TYR A 296 4.61 -14.37 -5.05
N GLU A 297 4.59 -14.01 -3.76
CA GLU A 297 4.14 -14.91 -2.70
C GLU A 297 2.62 -15.14 -2.75
N ASN A 298 1.81 -14.15 -3.14
CA ASN A 298 0.37 -14.33 -3.33
C ASN A 298 0.09 -15.34 -4.45
N ALA A 299 0.75 -15.23 -5.59
CA ALA A 299 0.61 -16.17 -6.69
C ALA A 299 0.97 -17.61 -6.29
N LYS A 300 2.04 -17.76 -5.51
CA LYS A 300 2.51 -19.06 -5.01
C LYS A 300 1.57 -19.66 -3.97
N GLN A 301 1.10 -18.85 -3.01
CA GLN A 301 0.23 -19.30 -1.92
C GLN A 301 -1.22 -19.51 -2.35
N LEU A 302 -1.64 -18.93 -3.47
CA LEU A 302 -2.98 -19.17 -4.02
C LEU A 302 -3.23 -20.66 -4.30
N LYS A 303 -2.18 -21.40 -4.68
CA LYS A 303 -2.28 -22.86 -4.85
C LYS A 303 -2.61 -23.55 -3.52
N VAL A 304 -1.99 -23.15 -2.42
CA VAL A 304 -2.27 -23.70 -1.07
C VAL A 304 -3.73 -23.46 -0.67
N VAL A 305 -4.27 -22.29 -0.98
CA VAL A 305 -5.69 -21.96 -0.72
C VAL A 305 -6.62 -22.88 -1.50
N ARG A 306 -6.33 -23.10 -2.79
CA ARG A 306 -7.11 -24.00 -3.67
C ARG A 306 -7.02 -25.46 -3.22
N ASP A 307 -5.82 -25.94 -2.91
CA ASP A 307 -5.58 -27.33 -2.46
C ASP A 307 -6.26 -27.60 -1.10
N ALA A 308 -6.48 -26.58 -0.28
CA ALA A 308 -7.24 -26.69 0.98
C ALA A 308 -8.77 -26.75 0.79
N GLY A 309 -9.27 -26.75 -0.46
CA GLY A 309 -10.70 -26.81 -0.78
C GLY A 309 -11.47 -25.54 -0.38
N VAL A 310 -10.79 -24.41 -0.35
CA VAL A 310 -11.42 -23.10 -0.12
C VAL A 310 -12.18 -22.66 -1.37
N ILE A 311 -13.37 -22.14 -1.17
CA ILE A 311 -14.23 -21.60 -2.22
C ILE A 311 -13.81 -20.14 -2.46
N ILE A 312 -13.28 -19.85 -3.65
CA ILE A 312 -12.83 -18.51 -4.04
C ILE A 312 -13.84 -17.92 -5.02
N GLU A 313 -14.45 -16.81 -4.64
CA GLU A 313 -15.54 -16.17 -5.41
C GLU A 313 -15.46 -14.65 -5.32
N SER A 314 -16.20 -13.96 -6.17
CA SER A 314 -16.52 -12.55 -6.00
C SER A 314 -17.75 -12.40 -5.10
N LEU A 315 -17.79 -11.29 -4.35
CA LEU A 315 -19.05 -10.92 -3.68
C LEU A 315 -20.16 -10.73 -4.75
N PRO A 316 -21.43 -11.02 -4.41
CA PRO A 316 -22.55 -10.79 -5.32
C PRO A 316 -22.62 -9.37 -5.85
N ASP A 317 -23.09 -9.20 -7.07
CA ASP A 317 -23.17 -7.91 -7.75
C ASP A 317 -23.99 -6.87 -6.99
N ASP A 318 -25.07 -7.29 -6.32
CA ASP A 318 -25.90 -6.40 -5.50
C ASP A 318 -25.11 -5.89 -4.29
N VAL A 319 -24.26 -6.72 -3.69
CA VAL A 319 -23.36 -6.33 -2.59
C VAL A 319 -22.31 -5.34 -3.09
N LEU A 320 -21.63 -5.63 -4.22
CA LEU A 320 -20.59 -4.75 -4.78
C LEU A 320 -21.17 -3.39 -5.20
N LYS A 321 -22.35 -3.37 -5.84
CA LYS A 321 -23.05 -2.13 -6.22
C LYS A 321 -23.44 -1.32 -5.00
N ALA A 322 -23.97 -1.97 -3.96
CA ALA A 322 -24.32 -1.30 -2.71
C ALA A 322 -23.09 -0.78 -1.97
N ALA A 323 -21.98 -1.55 -1.95
CA ALA A 323 -20.72 -1.13 -1.34
C ALA A 323 -20.13 0.10 -2.06
N LYS A 324 -20.15 0.12 -3.41
CA LYS A 324 -19.69 1.28 -4.19
C LYS A 324 -20.52 2.53 -3.90
N LYS A 325 -21.85 2.41 -3.82
CA LYS A 325 -22.73 3.51 -3.42
C LYS A 325 -22.41 3.98 -2.00
N ALA A 326 -22.33 3.05 -1.04
CA ALA A 326 -22.03 3.35 0.35
C ALA A 326 -20.67 4.03 0.53
N MET A 327 -19.66 3.69 -0.29
CA MET A 327 -18.35 4.37 -0.26
C MET A 327 -18.46 5.86 -0.60
N LEU A 328 -19.22 6.21 -1.63
CA LEU A 328 -19.42 7.62 -2.00
C LEU A 328 -20.19 8.38 -0.92
N GLU A 329 -21.19 7.75 -0.29
CA GLU A 329 -21.90 8.34 0.83
C GLU A 329 -20.99 8.56 2.04
N VAL A 330 -20.15 7.58 2.40
CA VAL A 330 -19.15 7.70 3.48
C VAL A 330 -18.17 8.84 3.17
N ALA A 331 -17.68 8.92 1.94
CA ALA A 331 -16.77 10.00 1.54
C ALA A 331 -17.43 11.39 1.64
N GLN A 332 -18.69 11.51 1.21
CA GLN A 332 -19.45 12.76 1.31
C GLN A 332 -19.69 13.17 2.77
N GLU A 333 -20.11 12.23 3.62
CA GLU A 333 -20.34 12.49 5.04
C GLU A 333 -19.07 12.92 5.78
N LYS A 334 -17.95 12.28 5.46
CA LYS A 334 -16.63 12.63 6.04
C LYS A 334 -16.13 13.97 5.53
N SER A 335 -16.28 14.24 4.24
CA SER A 335 -15.92 15.52 3.63
C SER A 335 -16.70 16.68 4.24
N ALA A 336 -17.96 16.47 4.57
CA ALA A 336 -18.80 17.49 5.23
C ALA A 336 -18.34 17.79 6.67
N LYS A 337 -17.72 16.83 7.36
CA LYS A 337 -17.32 16.94 8.77
C LYS A 337 -15.83 17.28 8.97
N SER A 338 -14.97 16.94 8.01
CA SER A 338 -13.52 17.08 8.12
C SER A 338 -12.94 17.78 6.89
N PRO A 339 -12.50 19.04 7.02
CA PRO A 339 -11.80 19.75 5.94
C PRO A 339 -10.52 19.03 5.48
N ASP A 340 -9.80 18.36 6.39
CA ASP A 340 -8.61 17.58 6.03
C ASP A 340 -8.99 16.39 5.17
N PHE A 341 -10.03 15.63 5.54
CA PHE A 341 -10.52 14.53 4.74
C PHE A 341 -10.97 15.01 3.36
N LYS A 342 -11.77 16.08 3.31
CA LYS A 342 -12.25 16.65 2.06
C LYS A 342 -11.10 17.01 1.12
N ARG A 343 -10.09 17.72 1.64
CA ARG A 343 -8.93 18.17 0.84
C ARG A 343 -8.17 16.98 0.24
N VAL A 344 -7.89 15.95 1.03
CA VAL A 344 -7.17 14.76 0.57
C VAL A 344 -8.05 13.93 -0.37
N TRP A 345 -9.35 13.76 -0.05
CA TRP A 345 -10.30 13.03 -0.89
C TRP A 345 -10.46 13.66 -2.27
N ASP A 346 -10.70 14.97 -2.33
CA ASP A 346 -10.91 15.67 -3.61
C ASP A 346 -9.68 15.51 -4.52
N ASN A 347 -8.47 15.62 -3.97
CA ASN A 347 -7.23 15.42 -4.74
C ASN A 347 -7.06 13.95 -5.17
N ALA A 348 -7.21 13.00 -4.25
CA ALA A 348 -7.06 11.58 -4.56
C ALA A 348 -8.12 11.09 -5.56
N TRP A 349 -9.37 11.56 -5.43
CA TRP A 349 -10.46 11.21 -6.34
C TRP A 349 -10.24 11.80 -7.73
N ALA A 350 -9.85 13.07 -7.84
CA ALA A 350 -9.52 13.70 -9.12
C ALA A 350 -8.37 12.97 -9.82
N PHE A 351 -7.36 12.53 -9.06
CA PHE A 351 -6.26 11.74 -9.60
C PHE A 351 -6.71 10.36 -10.10
N LEU A 352 -7.58 9.68 -9.35
CA LEU A 352 -8.17 8.40 -9.77
C LEU A 352 -8.96 8.56 -11.09
N GLU A 353 -9.82 9.59 -11.19
CA GLU A 353 -10.58 9.86 -12.42
C GLU A 353 -9.66 10.15 -13.62
N LEU A 354 -8.58 10.91 -13.40
CA LEU A 354 -7.59 11.18 -14.45
C LEU A 354 -6.93 9.90 -14.98
N ASN A 355 -6.67 8.91 -14.09
CA ASN A 355 -5.99 7.69 -14.47
C ASN A 355 -6.93 6.58 -14.98
N ARG A 356 -8.24 6.71 -14.75
CA ARG A 356 -9.23 5.66 -15.06
C ARG A 356 -9.16 5.20 -16.52
N ASP A 357 -9.25 6.16 -17.45
CA ASP A 357 -9.23 5.86 -18.88
C ASP A 357 -7.92 5.18 -19.30
N TRP A 358 -6.80 5.66 -18.76
CA TRP A 358 -5.50 5.05 -19.04
C TRP A 358 -5.40 3.61 -18.49
N THR A 359 -5.86 3.37 -17.25
CA THR A 359 -5.87 2.03 -16.66
C THR A 359 -6.75 1.08 -17.46
N GLU A 360 -7.94 1.52 -17.89
CA GLU A 360 -8.86 0.74 -18.71
C GLU A 360 -8.24 0.36 -20.05
N ILE A 361 -7.78 1.32 -20.85
CA ILE A 361 -7.27 1.04 -22.20
C ILE A 361 -5.86 0.43 -22.20
N GLY A 362 -5.05 0.74 -21.19
CA GLY A 362 -3.67 0.27 -21.08
C GLY A 362 -3.57 -1.09 -20.39
N LEU A 363 -3.93 -1.14 -19.12
CA LEU A 363 -3.72 -2.33 -18.29
C LEU A 363 -4.85 -3.35 -18.42
N GLU A 364 -6.10 -2.93 -18.26
CA GLU A 364 -7.24 -3.83 -18.23
C GLU A 364 -7.39 -4.56 -19.56
N LYS A 365 -7.38 -3.84 -20.68
CA LYS A 365 -7.44 -4.44 -22.02
C LYS A 365 -6.28 -5.40 -22.31
N TYR A 366 -5.08 -5.11 -21.83
CA TYR A 366 -3.96 -6.03 -21.94
C TYR A 366 -4.18 -7.30 -21.12
N LEU A 367 -4.71 -7.19 -19.90
CA LEU A 367 -4.98 -8.35 -19.04
C LEU A 367 -6.08 -9.26 -19.58
N GLU A 368 -7.05 -8.72 -20.36
CA GLU A 368 -8.10 -9.49 -21.02
C GLU A 368 -7.57 -10.40 -22.13
N ILE A 369 -6.45 -10.06 -22.76
CA ILE A 369 -5.94 -10.75 -23.96
C ILE A 369 -4.70 -11.63 -23.73
N ARG A 370 -4.10 -11.61 -22.53
CA ARG A 370 -2.89 -12.39 -22.23
C ARG A 370 -3.15 -13.85 -21.81
#